data_e3869f2e08601548f2949cd18a6f9762
#
_entry.id   e3869f2e08601548f2949cd18a6f9762
#
_cell.length_a   1.000
_cell.length_b   1.000
_cell.length_c   1.000
_cell.angle_alpha   90.00
_cell.angle_beta   90.00
_cell.angle_gamma   90.00
#
_symmetry.space_group_name_H-M   'P 1'
#
loop_
_entity.id
_entity.type
_entity.pdbx_description
1 polymer ?
#
loop_
_entity_poly.entity_id
_entity_poly.type
_entity_poly.pdbx_seq_one_letter_code
_entity_poly.pdbx_strand_id
1 'polypeptide(L)'
;EMLRSLVGSEMCIRDRLLAIGILLIVALSAFKESLEIKKRQKGNVFSTFKYYLPVLRNRQFMRYVLIQAFAMGVMFTYIAASPFIFQNHFGTSPFAYSLCFGVNALGIMLGSLAVSRFKDATAALRFGVAGFTTMSLPVAAALIFSPSVWIVEGTLFFLLAFLGLILPGSTTLALDMERKNSGNASALLGFLMFVFGGLLSPLTGIGNMLYSTGIIIVACCVGTWFFTYKATSSLSLIHIFEPTRLLSISY
;
A
#
# COMPACT_ATOMS: atom_id res chain seq x y z
N GLU A 1 39.18 10.65 8.68
CA GLU A 1 38.46 9.37 8.64
C GLU A 1 37.03 9.49 8.12
N MET A 2 36.25 10.53 8.52
CA MET A 2 34.89 10.78 8.01
C MET A 2 34.80 10.93 6.48
N LEU A 3 35.73 11.65 5.84
CA LEU A 3 35.76 11.81 4.39
C LEU A 3 36.02 10.51 3.62
N ARG A 4 36.84 9.59 4.16
CA ARG A 4 37.08 8.27 3.58
C ARG A 4 35.85 7.36 3.65
N SER A 5 35.07 7.46 4.71
CA SER A 5 33.83 6.71 4.89
C SER A 5 32.74 7.20 3.94
N LEU A 6 32.61 8.51 3.73
CA LEU A 6 31.68 9.11 2.76
C LEU A 6 32.00 8.74 1.32
N VAL A 7 33.27 8.83 0.92
CA VAL A 7 33.72 8.45 -0.42
C VAL A 7 33.52 6.95 -0.69
N GLY A 8 33.74 6.08 0.31
CA GLY A 8 33.46 4.65 0.19
C GLY A 8 31.98 4.32 0.01
N SER A 9 31.09 5.03 0.70
CA SER A 9 29.65 4.82 0.57
C SER A 9 29.09 5.34 -0.76
N GLU A 10 29.57 6.47 -1.26
CA GLU A 10 29.17 7.01 -2.56
C GLU A 10 29.62 6.11 -3.72
N MET A 11 30.84 5.57 -3.67
CA MET A 11 31.30 4.60 -4.66
C MET A 11 30.44 3.33 -4.65
N CYS A 12 30.08 2.82 -3.48
CA CYS A 12 29.22 1.63 -3.38
C CYS A 12 27.81 1.87 -3.91
N ILE A 13 27.23 3.06 -3.71
CA ILE A 13 25.92 3.44 -4.28
C ILE A 13 26.02 3.55 -5.80
N ARG A 14 27.08 4.18 -6.31
CA ARG A 14 27.33 4.35 -7.74
C ARG A 14 27.49 3.01 -8.44
N ASP A 15 28.25 2.08 -7.87
CA ASP A 15 28.45 0.73 -8.42
C ASP A 15 27.17 -0.08 -8.45
N ARG A 16 26.33 0.03 -7.40
CA ARG A 16 25.00 -0.60 -7.37
C ARG A 16 24.07 -0.04 -8.43
N LEU A 17 24.06 1.27 -8.64
CA LEU A 17 23.26 1.91 -9.69
C LEU A 17 23.71 1.49 -11.07
N LEU A 18 25.02 1.39 -11.31
CA LEU A 18 25.58 0.89 -12.57
C LEU A 18 25.20 -0.58 -12.81
N ALA A 19 25.33 -1.44 -11.79
CA ALA A 19 24.94 -2.85 -11.88
C ALA A 19 23.44 -3.01 -12.19
N ILE A 20 22.56 -2.26 -11.50
CA ILE A 20 21.12 -2.25 -11.77
C ILE A 20 20.83 -1.73 -13.17
N GLY A 21 21.50 -0.67 -13.61
CA GLY A 21 21.35 -0.12 -14.96
C GLY A 21 21.73 -1.11 -16.05
N ILE A 22 22.85 -1.82 -15.89
CA ILE A 22 23.28 -2.88 -16.80
C ILE A 22 22.27 -4.03 -16.84
N LEU A 23 21.82 -4.51 -15.66
CA LEU A 23 20.81 -5.55 -15.56
C LEU A 23 19.50 -5.14 -16.25
N LEU A 24 19.08 -3.88 -16.11
CA LEU A 24 17.89 -3.35 -16.75
C LEU A 24 18.03 -3.34 -18.28
N ILE A 25 19.20 -2.90 -18.81
CA ILE A 25 19.49 -2.90 -20.25
C ILE A 25 19.50 -4.32 -20.79
N VAL A 26 20.14 -5.27 -20.09
CA VAL A 26 20.15 -6.68 -20.48
C VAL A 26 18.73 -7.26 -20.45
N ALA A 27 17.96 -6.99 -19.42
CA ALA A 27 16.57 -7.42 -19.33
C ALA A 27 15.73 -6.87 -20.49
N LEU A 28 15.80 -5.56 -20.76
CA LEU A 28 15.07 -4.94 -21.87
C LEU A 28 15.47 -5.47 -23.24
N SER A 29 16.74 -5.85 -23.43
CA SER A 29 17.21 -6.44 -24.69
C SER A 29 16.84 -7.93 -24.83
N ALA A 30 16.75 -8.66 -23.73
CA ALA A 30 16.41 -10.08 -23.71
C ALA A 30 14.90 -10.34 -23.79
N PHE A 31 14.05 -9.43 -23.25
CA PHE A 31 12.61 -9.58 -23.30
C PHE A 31 12.06 -9.21 -24.67
N LYS A 32 11.56 -10.21 -25.38
CA LYS A 32 10.78 -10.00 -26.59
C LYS A 32 9.36 -9.60 -26.21
N GLU A 33 8.84 -8.56 -26.89
CA GLU A 33 7.45 -8.14 -26.74
C GLU A 33 6.50 -9.31 -27.06
N SER A 34 5.80 -9.79 -26.04
CA SER A 34 4.89 -10.93 -26.14
C SER A 34 3.50 -10.54 -26.69
N LEU A 35 3.19 -9.24 -26.78
CA LEU A 35 1.91 -8.78 -27.28
C LEU A 35 1.86 -8.86 -28.80
N GLU A 36 0.90 -9.59 -29.36
CA GLU A 36 0.65 -9.68 -30.80
C GLU A 36 0.52 -8.28 -31.42
N ILE A 37 1.11 -8.06 -32.58
CA ILE A 37 1.12 -6.76 -33.29
C ILE A 37 -0.31 -6.25 -33.53
N LYS A 38 -1.29 -7.16 -33.74
CA LYS A 38 -2.71 -6.81 -33.93
C LYS A 38 -3.38 -6.26 -32.66
N LYS A 39 -2.87 -6.58 -31.48
CA LYS A 39 -3.39 -6.12 -30.17
C LYS A 39 -2.65 -4.89 -29.65
N ARG A 40 -1.58 -4.47 -30.33
CA ARG A 40 -0.83 -3.25 -29.94
C ARG A 40 -1.64 -2.01 -30.27
N GLN A 41 -1.89 -1.21 -29.26
CA GLN A 41 -2.57 0.07 -29.44
C GLN A 41 -1.62 1.08 -30.07
N LYS A 42 -1.93 1.54 -31.29
CA LYS A 42 -1.24 2.63 -31.95
C LYS A 42 -1.86 3.95 -31.49
N GLY A 43 -1.14 4.75 -30.72
CA GLY A 43 -1.65 6.04 -30.25
C GLY A 43 -0.54 6.92 -29.65
N ASN A 44 -0.79 8.21 -29.61
CA ASN A 44 0.03 9.19 -28.91
C ASN A 44 -0.12 9.00 -27.37
N VAL A 45 0.92 9.36 -26.61
CA VAL A 45 0.91 9.28 -25.13
C VAL A 45 -0.35 9.92 -24.53
N PHE A 46 -0.80 11.05 -25.09
CA PHE A 46 -2.01 11.74 -24.65
C PHE A 46 -3.31 10.96 -24.97
N SER A 47 -3.35 10.18 -26.05
CA SER A 47 -4.50 9.35 -26.37
C SER A 47 -4.67 8.19 -25.40
N THR A 48 -3.58 7.77 -24.76
CA THR A 48 -3.58 6.70 -23.75
C THR A 48 -4.41 7.08 -22.52
N PHE A 49 -4.49 8.37 -22.16
CA PHE A 49 -5.33 8.83 -21.04
C PHE A 49 -6.82 8.52 -21.23
N LYS A 50 -7.30 8.46 -22.48
CA LYS A 50 -8.69 8.07 -22.76
C LYS A 50 -9.02 6.65 -22.33
N TYR A 51 -8.04 5.75 -22.30
CA TYR A 51 -8.24 4.35 -21.88
C TYR A 51 -8.35 4.19 -20.36
N TYR A 52 -7.88 5.17 -19.58
CA TYR A 52 -8.08 5.18 -18.13
C TYR A 52 -9.47 5.66 -17.71
N LEU A 53 -10.15 6.45 -18.55
CA LEU A 53 -11.44 7.04 -18.22
C LEU A 53 -12.54 6.00 -17.93
N PRO A 54 -12.69 4.90 -18.70
CA PRO A 54 -13.64 3.84 -18.37
C PRO A 54 -13.35 3.18 -17.04
N VAL A 55 -12.05 2.94 -16.72
CA VAL A 55 -11.60 2.32 -15.48
C VAL A 55 -11.90 3.24 -14.29
N LEU A 56 -11.64 4.56 -14.41
CA LEU A 56 -11.97 5.58 -13.41
C LEU A 56 -13.48 5.70 -13.16
N ARG A 57 -14.32 5.43 -14.17
CA ARG A 57 -15.79 5.44 -14.03
C ARG A 57 -16.33 4.23 -13.31
N ASN A 58 -15.57 3.15 -13.21
CA ASN A 58 -15.98 1.97 -12.46
C ASN A 58 -15.93 2.26 -10.94
N ARG A 59 -17.10 2.58 -10.39
CA ARG A 59 -17.22 2.96 -8.96
C ARG A 59 -16.75 1.87 -8.01
N GLN A 60 -16.95 0.59 -8.37
CA GLN A 60 -16.55 -0.51 -7.50
C GLN A 60 -15.03 -0.67 -7.49
N PHE A 61 -14.40 -0.61 -8.66
CA PHE A 61 -12.95 -0.57 -8.79
C PHE A 61 -12.35 0.59 -7.96
N MET A 62 -12.87 1.80 -8.14
CA MET A 62 -12.38 2.99 -7.44
C MET A 62 -12.51 2.88 -5.92
N ARG A 63 -13.54 2.19 -5.40
CA ARG A 63 -13.63 1.94 -3.95
C ARG A 63 -12.46 1.11 -3.45
N TYR A 64 -12.10 0.01 -4.14
CA TYR A 64 -10.95 -0.82 -3.75
C TYR A 64 -9.62 -0.09 -3.91
N VAL A 65 -9.48 0.72 -4.95
CA VAL A 65 -8.30 1.58 -5.14
C VAL A 65 -8.16 2.59 -3.99
N LEU A 66 -9.25 3.21 -3.55
CA LEU A 66 -9.23 4.16 -2.43
C LEU A 66 -8.94 3.47 -1.10
N ILE A 67 -9.46 2.25 -0.86
CA ILE A 67 -9.08 1.44 0.31
C ILE A 67 -7.56 1.30 0.37
N GLN A 68 -6.96 0.90 -0.76
CA GLN A 68 -5.51 0.71 -0.84
C GLN A 68 -4.73 2.02 -0.75
N ALA A 69 -5.22 3.10 -1.36
CA ALA A 69 -4.59 4.40 -1.32
C ALA A 69 -4.52 4.97 0.11
N PHE A 70 -5.61 4.88 0.87
CA PHE A 70 -5.62 5.29 2.27
C PHE A 70 -4.73 4.39 3.15
N ALA A 71 -4.76 3.08 2.94
CA ALA A 71 -3.90 2.15 3.66
C ALA A 71 -2.42 2.42 3.39
N MET A 72 -2.03 2.66 2.14
CA MET A 72 -0.68 3.08 1.76
C MET A 72 -0.32 4.46 2.30
N GLY A 73 -1.30 5.36 2.43
CA GLY A 73 -1.11 6.64 3.11
C GLY A 73 -0.57 6.48 4.52
N VAL A 74 -1.09 5.52 5.29
CA VAL A 74 -0.55 5.19 6.63
C VAL A 74 0.89 4.67 6.54
N MET A 75 1.18 3.78 5.59
CA MET A 75 2.55 3.27 5.40
C MET A 75 3.55 4.38 5.08
N PHE A 76 3.22 5.28 4.16
CA PHE A 76 4.09 6.40 3.81
C PHE A 76 4.23 7.42 4.95
N THR A 77 3.15 7.65 5.71
CA THR A 77 3.18 8.46 6.94
C THR A 77 4.14 7.86 7.96
N TYR A 78 4.05 6.53 8.20
CA TYR A 78 4.99 5.81 9.05
C TYR A 78 6.43 5.93 8.55
N ILE A 79 6.69 5.67 7.27
CA ILE A 79 8.04 5.75 6.69
C ILE A 79 8.63 7.16 6.87
N ALA A 80 7.85 8.20 6.62
CA ALA A 80 8.31 9.59 6.73
C ALA A 80 8.59 10.01 8.18
N ALA A 81 7.75 9.60 9.12
CA ALA A 81 7.84 10.03 10.52
C ALA A 81 8.76 9.13 11.37
N SER A 82 8.92 7.84 11.03
CA SER A 82 9.61 6.87 11.88
C SER A 82 11.05 7.23 12.23
N PRO A 83 11.93 7.75 11.33
CA PRO A 83 13.29 8.13 11.72
C PRO A 83 13.28 9.19 12.82
N PHE A 84 12.39 10.17 12.71
CA PHE A 84 12.27 11.23 13.68
C PHE A 84 11.72 10.71 15.01
N ILE A 85 10.68 9.90 14.99
CA ILE A 85 10.07 9.30 16.19
C ILE A 85 11.10 8.47 16.95
N PHE A 86 11.76 7.53 16.29
CA PHE A 86 12.67 6.60 16.95
C PHE A 86 14.00 7.24 17.32
N GLN A 87 14.65 7.95 16.41
CA GLN A 87 16.00 8.47 16.64
C GLN A 87 16.01 9.81 17.36
N ASN A 88 15.15 10.77 16.96
CA ASN A 88 15.18 12.09 17.56
C ASN A 88 14.37 12.17 18.85
N HIS A 89 13.16 11.60 18.89
CA HIS A 89 12.30 11.69 20.06
C HIS A 89 12.68 10.68 21.15
N PHE A 90 12.88 9.39 20.78
CA PHE A 90 13.26 8.34 21.74
C PHE A 90 14.77 8.14 21.88
N GLY A 91 15.60 8.81 21.07
CA GLY A 91 17.07 8.72 21.15
C GLY A 91 17.63 7.33 20.80
N THR A 92 16.90 6.53 20.02
CA THR A 92 17.38 5.21 19.61
C THR A 92 18.54 5.32 18.63
N SER A 93 19.50 4.40 18.72
CA SER A 93 20.60 4.34 17.75
C SER A 93 20.10 4.03 16.34
N PRO A 94 20.79 4.45 15.27
CA PRO A 94 20.42 4.10 13.90
C PRO A 94 20.31 2.60 13.66
N PHE A 95 21.14 1.80 14.35
CA PHE A 95 21.09 0.35 14.29
C PHE A 95 19.80 -0.21 14.92
N ALA A 96 19.43 0.27 16.12
CA ALA A 96 18.20 -0.16 16.79
C ALA A 96 16.96 0.24 15.98
N TYR A 97 16.95 1.47 15.39
CA TYR A 97 15.90 1.89 14.48
C TYR A 97 15.77 0.96 13.26
N SER A 98 16.90 0.55 12.66
CA SER A 98 16.85 -0.35 11.50
C SER A 98 16.28 -1.73 11.85
N LEU A 99 16.52 -2.22 13.08
CA LEU A 99 15.91 -3.46 13.59
C LEU A 99 14.39 -3.30 13.76
N CYS A 100 13.92 -2.21 14.39
CA CYS A 100 12.49 -1.92 14.52
C CYS A 100 11.82 -1.84 13.14
N PHE A 101 12.43 -1.13 12.19
CA PHE A 101 11.93 -1.04 10.83
C PHE A 101 11.85 -2.42 10.15
N GLY A 102 12.86 -3.27 10.37
CA GLY A 102 12.88 -4.65 9.89
C GLY A 102 11.78 -5.52 10.51
N VAL A 103 11.54 -5.39 11.82
CA VAL A 103 10.44 -6.09 12.52
C VAL A 103 9.08 -5.67 11.97
N ASN A 104 8.88 -4.38 11.72
CA ASN A 104 7.65 -3.88 11.10
C ASN A 104 7.45 -4.41 9.67
N ALA A 105 8.52 -4.51 8.88
CA ALA A 105 8.48 -5.14 7.56
C ALA A 105 8.10 -6.64 7.64
N LEU A 106 8.61 -7.36 8.64
CA LEU A 106 8.17 -8.74 8.93
C LEU A 106 6.69 -8.79 9.30
N GLY A 107 6.18 -7.82 10.06
CA GLY A 107 4.75 -7.71 10.36
C GLY A 107 3.89 -7.63 9.09
N ILE A 108 4.25 -6.76 8.15
CA ILE A 108 3.57 -6.64 6.84
C ILE A 108 3.64 -7.95 6.07
N MET A 109 4.80 -8.60 6.03
CA MET A 109 5.00 -9.88 5.35
C MET A 109 4.10 -10.97 5.95
N LEU A 110 4.08 -11.11 7.27
CA LEU A 110 3.24 -12.08 7.97
C LEU A 110 1.75 -11.83 7.72
N GLY A 111 1.32 -10.57 7.74
CA GLY A 111 -0.04 -10.17 7.37
C GLY A 111 -0.38 -10.57 5.94
N SER A 112 0.50 -10.32 4.98
CA SER A 112 0.30 -10.70 3.59
C SER A 112 0.21 -12.22 3.39
N LEU A 113 1.05 -12.99 4.09
CA LEU A 113 0.99 -14.45 4.06
C LEU A 113 -0.29 -15.00 4.70
N ALA A 114 -0.78 -14.33 5.74
CA ALA A 114 -2.00 -14.76 6.43
C ALA A 114 -3.26 -14.67 5.54
N VAL A 115 -3.25 -13.89 4.45
CA VAL A 115 -4.36 -13.83 3.48
C VAL A 115 -4.74 -15.21 2.97
N SER A 116 -3.78 -16.11 2.75
CA SER A 116 -4.00 -17.48 2.29
C SER A 116 -4.79 -18.37 3.28
N ARG A 117 -4.92 -17.94 4.54
CA ARG A 117 -5.71 -18.66 5.56
C ARG A 117 -7.21 -18.29 5.54
N PHE A 118 -7.58 -17.26 4.82
CA PHE A 118 -8.98 -16.86 4.67
C PHE A 118 -9.63 -17.56 3.48
N LYS A 119 -10.95 -17.77 3.59
CA LYS A 119 -11.74 -18.44 2.53
C LYS A 119 -11.75 -17.64 1.22
N ASP A 120 -11.78 -16.32 1.34
CA ASP A 120 -11.82 -15.40 0.21
C ASP A 120 -11.10 -14.07 0.53
N ALA A 121 -10.75 -13.34 -0.51
CA ALA A 121 -10.08 -12.04 -0.39
C ALA A 121 -10.93 -11.00 0.34
N THR A 122 -12.25 -11.10 0.27
CA THR A 122 -13.17 -10.17 0.94
C THR A 122 -13.15 -10.36 2.45
N ALA A 123 -13.12 -11.61 2.93
CA ALA A 123 -13.00 -11.92 4.35
C ALA A 123 -11.67 -11.43 4.92
N ALA A 124 -10.57 -11.69 4.21
CA ALA A 124 -9.23 -11.20 4.58
C ALA A 124 -9.20 -9.67 4.66
N LEU A 125 -9.76 -8.99 3.65
CA LEU A 125 -9.83 -7.52 3.61
C LEU A 125 -10.65 -6.96 4.78
N ARG A 126 -11.84 -7.51 5.05
CA ARG A 126 -12.68 -7.07 6.17
C ARG A 126 -12.01 -7.22 7.51
N PHE A 127 -11.40 -8.38 7.76
CA PHE A 127 -10.65 -8.64 8.99
C PHE A 127 -9.44 -7.70 9.11
N GLY A 128 -8.67 -7.56 8.03
CA GLY A 128 -7.53 -6.64 7.98
C GLY A 128 -7.94 -5.20 8.28
N VAL A 129 -9.02 -4.70 7.66
CA VAL A 129 -9.51 -3.32 7.87
C VAL A 129 -10.06 -3.13 9.29
N ALA A 130 -10.76 -4.11 9.84
CA ALA A 130 -11.25 -4.04 11.22
C ALA A 130 -10.08 -3.92 12.21
N GLY A 131 -9.07 -4.78 12.11
CA GLY A 131 -7.87 -4.72 12.94
C GLY A 131 -7.06 -3.44 12.73
N PHE A 132 -6.90 -3.00 11.47
CA PHE A 132 -6.21 -1.78 11.10
C PHE A 132 -6.86 -0.53 11.72
N THR A 133 -8.19 -0.44 11.65
CA THR A 133 -8.93 0.68 12.21
C THR A 133 -8.92 0.65 13.74
N THR A 134 -9.08 -0.51 14.36
CA THR A 134 -9.01 -0.62 15.83
C THR A 134 -7.63 -0.30 16.37
N MET A 135 -6.56 -0.70 15.67
CA MET A 135 -5.19 -0.39 16.06
C MET A 135 -4.78 1.07 15.84
N SER A 136 -5.52 1.84 15.04
CA SER A 136 -5.20 3.27 14.82
C SER A 136 -5.28 4.11 16.09
N LEU A 137 -6.24 3.82 16.98
CA LEU A 137 -6.39 4.55 18.23
C LEU A 137 -5.25 4.24 19.24
N PRO A 138 -4.88 2.98 19.53
CA PRO A 138 -3.71 2.68 20.32
C PRO A 138 -2.41 3.31 19.78
N VAL A 139 -2.21 3.29 18.45
CA VAL A 139 -1.04 3.94 17.83
C VAL A 139 -1.05 5.43 18.06
N ALA A 140 -2.17 6.11 17.82
CA ALA A 140 -2.29 7.55 18.05
C ALA A 140 -2.07 7.90 19.52
N ALA A 141 -2.64 7.14 20.45
CA ALA A 141 -2.43 7.31 21.89
C ALA A 141 -0.96 7.08 22.27
N ALA A 142 -0.33 6.02 21.77
CA ALA A 142 1.08 5.74 22.04
C ALA A 142 2.00 6.85 21.51
N LEU A 143 1.71 7.45 20.36
CA LEU A 143 2.45 8.59 19.82
C LEU A 143 2.25 9.86 20.65
N ILE A 144 1.02 10.14 21.09
CA ILE A 144 0.68 11.35 21.87
C ILE A 144 1.27 11.28 23.27
N PHE A 145 1.09 10.17 23.96
CA PHE A 145 1.55 10.02 25.35
C PHE A 145 3.02 9.59 25.44
N SER A 146 3.57 9.03 24.37
CA SER A 146 4.97 8.61 24.24
C SER A 146 5.51 7.83 25.45
N PRO A 147 4.81 6.78 25.94
CA PRO A 147 5.15 6.15 27.22
C PRO A 147 6.48 5.37 27.15
N SER A 148 6.77 4.75 26.01
CA SER A 148 7.99 3.97 25.77
C SER A 148 8.11 3.64 24.28
N VAL A 149 9.34 3.57 23.78
CA VAL A 149 9.64 3.14 22.41
C VAL A 149 9.04 1.76 22.08
N TRP A 150 9.06 0.84 23.03
CA TRP A 150 8.55 -0.52 22.83
C TRP A 150 7.02 -0.59 22.68
N ILE A 151 6.30 0.30 23.37
CA ILE A 151 4.84 0.41 23.22
C ILE A 151 4.49 1.00 21.87
N VAL A 152 5.20 2.04 21.44
CA VAL A 152 5.01 2.64 20.11
C VAL A 152 5.34 1.60 19.01
N GLU A 153 6.47 0.89 19.15
CA GLU A 153 6.86 -0.13 18.19
C GLU A 153 5.85 -1.29 18.15
N GLY A 154 5.43 -1.80 19.30
CA GLY A 154 4.46 -2.89 19.36
C GLY A 154 3.11 -2.53 18.73
N THR A 155 2.61 -1.32 18.98
CA THR A 155 1.34 -0.86 18.36
C THR A 155 1.49 -0.65 16.86
N LEU A 156 2.62 -0.11 16.39
CA LEU A 156 2.93 0.04 14.97
C LEU A 156 3.07 -1.31 14.27
N PHE A 157 3.73 -2.28 14.91
CA PHE A 157 3.85 -3.64 14.37
C PHE A 157 2.50 -4.27 14.06
N PHE A 158 1.56 -4.23 15.01
CA PHE A 158 0.22 -4.79 14.77
C PHE A 158 -0.55 -4.01 13.71
N LEU A 159 -0.47 -2.67 13.71
CA LEU A 159 -1.08 -1.84 12.68
C LEU A 159 -0.57 -2.24 11.29
N LEU A 160 0.75 -2.36 11.12
CA LEU A 160 1.39 -2.72 9.86
C LEU A 160 1.16 -4.20 9.47
N ALA A 161 1.01 -5.09 10.44
CA ALA A 161 0.60 -6.47 10.15
C ALA A 161 -0.82 -6.52 9.55
N PHE A 162 -1.77 -5.74 10.06
CA PHE A 162 -3.09 -5.61 9.45
C PHE A 162 -3.05 -4.92 8.08
N LEU A 163 -2.14 -3.96 7.88
CA LEU A 163 -1.88 -3.40 6.55
C LEU A 163 -1.49 -4.49 5.55
N GLY A 164 -0.63 -5.43 5.98
CA GLY A 164 -0.22 -6.58 5.18
C GLY A 164 -1.39 -7.44 4.68
N LEU A 165 -2.48 -7.56 5.45
CA LEU A 165 -3.71 -8.23 5.00
C LEU A 165 -4.50 -7.41 3.97
N ILE A 166 -4.51 -6.09 4.11
CA ILE A 166 -5.30 -5.19 3.26
C ILE A 166 -4.74 -5.12 1.84
N LEU A 167 -3.41 -5.02 1.69
CA LEU A 167 -2.77 -4.77 0.39
C LEU A 167 -3.08 -5.84 -0.66
N PRO A 168 -2.80 -7.14 -0.44
CA PRO A 168 -3.10 -8.16 -1.43
C PRO A 168 -4.61 -8.38 -1.60
N GLY A 169 -5.39 -8.28 -0.52
CA GLY A 169 -6.85 -8.42 -0.57
C GLY A 169 -7.51 -7.36 -1.44
N SER A 170 -7.18 -6.09 -1.23
CA SER A 170 -7.72 -4.97 -2.03
C SER A 170 -7.24 -5.01 -3.48
N THR A 171 -5.97 -5.36 -3.73
CA THR A 171 -5.42 -5.49 -5.09
C THR A 171 -6.14 -6.57 -5.88
N THR A 172 -6.32 -7.75 -5.30
CA THR A 172 -7.02 -8.87 -5.95
C THR A 172 -8.45 -8.47 -6.32
N LEU A 173 -9.19 -7.88 -5.37
CA LEU A 173 -10.58 -7.46 -5.61
C LEU A 173 -10.68 -6.31 -6.62
N ALA A 174 -9.74 -5.37 -6.62
CA ALA A 174 -9.70 -4.30 -7.61
C ALA A 174 -9.47 -4.84 -9.02
N LEU A 175 -8.47 -5.69 -9.20
CA LEU A 175 -8.14 -6.24 -10.52
C LEU A 175 -9.20 -7.18 -11.05
N ASP A 176 -9.92 -7.88 -10.19
CA ASP A 176 -11.07 -8.72 -10.56
C ASP A 176 -12.20 -7.92 -11.23
N MET A 177 -12.41 -6.65 -10.81
CA MET A 177 -13.42 -5.77 -11.41
C MET A 177 -13.03 -5.29 -12.81
N GLU A 178 -11.76 -5.32 -13.17
CA GLU A 178 -11.23 -4.78 -14.44
C GLU A 178 -10.36 -5.81 -15.19
N ARG A 179 -10.74 -7.10 -15.19
CA ARG A 179 -9.97 -8.19 -15.83
C ARG A 179 -9.63 -7.92 -17.29
N LYS A 180 -10.52 -7.25 -18.03
CA LYS A 180 -10.31 -6.91 -19.46
C LYS A 180 -9.30 -5.79 -19.65
N ASN A 181 -9.12 -4.91 -18.64
CA ASN A 181 -8.25 -3.75 -18.66
C ASN A 181 -7.20 -3.83 -17.54
N SER A 182 -6.76 -5.03 -17.15
CA SER A 182 -5.92 -5.27 -15.98
C SER A 182 -4.62 -4.46 -15.98
N GLY A 183 -4.00 -4.21 -17.14
CA GLY A 183 -2.81 -3.37 -17.25
C GLY A 183 -3.08 -1.90 -16.86
N ASN A 184 -4.16 -1.31 -17.39
CA ASN A 184 -4.53 0.06 -17.04
C ASN A 184 -5.00 0.16 -15.59
N ALA A 185 -5.72 -0.84 -15.10
CA ALA A 185 -6.17 -0.93 -13.72
C ALA A 185 -4.98 -1.00 -12.74
N SER A 186 -3.98 -1.84 -13.01
CA SER A 186 -2.76 -1.94 -12.19
C SER A 186 -1.97 -0.64 -12.18
N ALA A 187 -1.81 0.02 -13.33
CA ALA A 187 -1.11 1.29 -13.44
C ALA A 187 -1.82 2.39 -12.63
N LEU A 188 -3.16 2.46 -12.73
CA LEU A 188 -3.95 3.44 -11.98
C LEU A 188 -3.93 3.18 -10.49
N LEU A 189 -3.99 1.91 -10.08
CA LEU A 189 -3.89 1.49 -8.68
C LEU A 189 -2.54 1.91 -8.09
N GLY A 190 -1.43 1.60 -8.77
CA GLY A 190 -0.09 2.01 -8.36
C GLY A 190 0.08 3.53 -8.32
N PHE A 191 -0.41 4.24 -9.35
CA PHE A 191 -0.34 5.70 -9.42
C PHE A 191 -1.04 6.36 -8.23
N LEU A 192 -2.30 5.99 -7.96
CA LEU A 192 -3.08 6.60 -6.86
C LEU A 192 -2.48 6.28 -5.48
N MET A 193 -1.96 5.09 -5.28
CA MET A 193 -1.24 4.68 -4.07
C MET A 193 -0.08 5.64 -3.76
N PHE A 194 0.76 5.90 -4.76
CA PHE A 194 1.93 6.79 -4.59
C PHE A 194 1.54 8.26 -4.48
N VAL A 195 0.52 8.71 -5.21
CA VAL A 195 0.00 10.08 -5.08
C VAL A 195 -0.51 10.35 -3.66
N PHE A 196 -1.31 9.43 -3.10
CA PHE A 196 -1.78 9.57 -1.71
C PHE A 196 -0.61 9.58 -0.72
N GLY A 197 0.33 8.65 -0.87
CA GLY A 197 1.51 8.61 -0.03
C GLY A 197 2.34 9.89 -0.12
N GLY A 198 2.60 10.37 -1.33
CA GLY A 198 3.36 11.59 -1.57
C GLY A 198 2.69 12.86 -1.04
N LEU A 199 1.35 12.92 -1.04
CA LEU A 199 0.60 14.05 -0.49
C LEU A 199 0.55 14.02 1.06
N LEU A 200 0.46 12.83 1.66
CA LEU A 200 0.31 12.69 3.11
C LEU A 200 1.64 12.75 3.86
N SER A 201 2.73 12.24 3.26
CA SER A 201 4.06 12.25 3.89
C SER A 201 4.52 13.64 4.36
N PRO A 202 4.44 14.72 3.56
CA PRO A 202 4.86 16.05 4.01
C PRO A 202 4.00 16.61 5.15
N LEU A 203 2.73 16.17 5.23
CA LEU A 203 1.82 16.65 6.29
C LEU A 203 2.26 16.21 7.69
N THR A 204 3.06 15.14 7.80
CA THR A 204 3.62 14.68 9.09
C THR A 204 4.53 15.72 9.73
N GLY A 205 5.17 16.58 8.92
CA GLY A 205 6.04 17.66 9.39
C GLY A 205 5.32 18.94 9.83
N ILE A 206 3.99 19.01 9.72
CA ILE A 206 3.23 20.21 10.10
C ILE A 206 3.00 20.22 11.62
N GLY A 207 3.58 21.20 12.30
CA GLY A 207 3.46 21.33 13.76
C GLY A 207 4.24 20.27 14.53
N ASN A 208 3.59 19.63 15.49
CA ASN A 208 4.21 18.55 16.25
C ASN A 208 4.06 17.23 15.50
N MET A 209 5.18 16.64 15.07
CA MET A 209 5.21 15.45 14.24
C MET A 209 4.49 14.23 14.84
N LEU A 210 4.54 14.04 16.16
CA LEU A 210 3.87 12.94 16.85
C LEU A 210 2.34 13.07 16.72
N TYR A 211 1.81 14.27 16.98
CA TYR A 211 0.38 14.56 16.86
C TYR A 211 -0.08 14.48 15.41
N SER A 212 0.65 15.10 14.49
CA SER A 212 0.31 15.09 13.06
C SER A 212 0.29 13.66 12.51
N THR A 213 1.30 12.86 12.85
CA THR A 213 1.38 11.45 12.45
C THR A 213 0.20 10.65 12.99
N GLY A 214 -0.13 10.80 14.28
CA GLY A 214 -1.26 10.12 14.90
C GLY A 214 -2.60 10.48 14.24
N ILE A 215 -2.85 11.77 13.99
CA ILE A 215 -4.08 12.26 13.33
C ILE A 215 -4.19 11.70 11.90
N ILE A 216 -3.11 11.75 11.11
CA ILE A 216 -3.11 11.24 9.73
C ILE A 216 -3.37 9.73 9.71
N ILE A 217 -2.75 8.96 10.61
CA ILE A 217 -2.98 7.52 10.73
C ILE A 217 -4.46 7.24 11.00
N VAL A 218 -5.06 7.90 11.99
CA VAL A 218 -6.48 7.70 12.32
C VAL A 218 -7.38 8.09 11.15
N ALA A 219 -7.16 9.25 10.53
CA ALA A 219 -7.94 9.72 9.40
C ALA A 219 -7.88 8.73 8.21
N CYS A 220 -6.70 8.21 7.90
CA CYS A 220 -6.51 7.23 6.84
C CYS A 220 -7.18 5.89 7.16
N CYS A 221 -7.08 5.42 8.40
CA CYS A 221 -7.74 4.18 8.84
C CYS A 221 -9.27 4.29 8.75
N VAL A 222 -9.83 5.43 9.17
CA VAL A 222 -11.27 5.72 9.03
C VAL A 222 -11.67 5.78 7.55
N GLY A 223 -10.85 6.41 6.69
CA GLY A 223 -11.06 6.41 5.24
C GLY A 223 -11.07 5.00 4.65
N THR A 224 -10.10 4.17 5.04
CA THR A 224 -10.02 2.76 4.65
C THR A 224 -11.27 1.99 5.06
N TRP A 225 -11.72 2.15 6.30
CA TRP A 225 -12.94 1.53 6.81
C TRP A 225 -14.19 1.97 6.06
N PHE A 226 -14.35 3.28 5.82
CA PHE A 226 -15.50 3.85 5.12
C PHE A 226 -15.65 3.30 3.70
N PHE A 227 -14.55 3.25 2.93
CA PHE A 227 -14.59 2.72 1.57
C PHE A 227 -14.78 1.20 1.55
N THR A 228 -14.25 0.47 2.53
CA THR A 228 -14.50 -0.97 2.69
C THR A 228 -15.96 -1.25 2.96
N TYR A 229 -16.58 -0.51 3.86
CA TYR A 229 -18.01 -0.62 4.15
C TYR A 229 -18.84 -0.40 2.88
N LYS A 230 -18.57 0.69 2.13
CA LYS A 230 -19.27 0.97 0.87
C LYS A 230 -19.02 -0.08 -0.23
N ALA A 231 -17.81 -0.64 -0.30
CA ALA A 231 -17.47 -1.65 -1.29
C ALA A 231 -18.21 -2.97 -1.01
N THR A 232 -18.24 -3.39 0.25
CA THR A 232 -18.83 -4.68 0.64
C THR A 232 -20.35 -4.65 0.76
N SER A 233 -20.96 -3.53 1.14
CA SER A 233 -22.43 -3.39 1.14
C SER A 233 -23.02 -3.49 -0.27
N SER A 234 -22.31 -3.03 -1.28
CA SER A 234 -22.75 -3.14 -2.68
C SER A 234 -22.71 -4.58 -3.20
N LEU A 235 -21.78 -5.41 -2.70
CA LEU A 235 -21.69 -6.83 -3.08
C LEU A 235 -22.81 -7.67 -2.47
N SER A 236 -23.23 -7.38 -1.26
CA SER A 236 -24.34 -8.11 -0.63
C SER A 236 -25.66 -7.90 -1.38
N LEU A 237 -25.90 -6.72 -1.93
CA LEU A 237 -27.07 -6.43 -2.78
C LEU A 237 -27.04 -7.20 -4.09
N ILE A 238 -25.88 -7.35 -4.74
CA ILE A 238 -25.75 -8.09 -5.99
C ILE A 238 -26.02 -9.58 -5.78
N HIS A 239 -25.52 -10.17 -4.68
CA HIS A 239 -25.79 -11.57 -4.34
C HIS A 239 -27.25 -11.87 -3.99
N ILE A 240 -28.01 -10.88 -3.51
CA ILE A 240 -29.43 -11.03 -3.22
C ILE A 240 -30.25 -10.95 -4.51
N PHE A 241 -29.82 -10.18 -5.52
CA PHE A 241 -30.56 -9.98 -6.77
C PHE A 241 -30.15 -10.89 -7.93
N GLU A 242 -29.08 -11.69 -7.86
CA GLU A 242 -28.67 -12.68 -8.87
C GLU A 242 -28.47 -14.10 -8.31
N PRO A 243 -29.46 -14.76 -7.70
CA PRO A 243 -29.32 -16.18 -7.33
C PRO A 243 -29.41 -17.14 -8.51
N THR A 244 -29.73 -16.70 -9.72
CA THR A 244 -30.13 -17.57 -10.85
C THR A 244 -29.13 -17.70 -11.99
N ARG A 245 -28.00 -17.01 -11.98
CA ARG A 245 -27.02 -17.07 -13.10
C ARG A 245 -26.00 -18.21 -13.03
N LEU A 246 -25.94 -18.96 -11.92
CA LEU A 246 -25.00 -20.08 -11.77
C LEU A 246 -25.56 -21.44 -12.22
N LEU A 247 -26.80 -21.51 -12.67
CA LEU A 247 -27.43 -22.76 -13.11
C LEU A 247 -27.59 -22.89 -14.64
N SER A 248 -27.07 -21.97 -15.45
CA SER A 248 -27.20 -22.03 -16.90
C SER A 248 -25.89 -22.33 -17.65
N ILE A 249 -24.85 -22.84 -16.97
CA ILE A 249 -23.66 -23.43 -17.62
C ILE A 249 -23.59 -24.90 -17.22
N SER A 250 -24.56 -25.67 -17.69
CA SER A 250 -24.50 -27.09 -17.79
C SER A 250 -25.36 -27.45 -19.01
N TYR A 251 -24.74 -27.42 -20.17
CA TYR A 251 -24.93 -28.31 -21.33
C TYR A 251 -23.96 -27.83 -22.41
#